data_aa30abb12691a1c6e133ce7a1589c003
#
_entry.id   aa30abb12691a1c6e133ce7a1589c003
#
_cell.length_a   1.000
_cell.length_b   1.000
_cell.length_c   1.000
_cell.angle_alpha   90.00
_cell.angle_beta   90.00
_cell.angle_gamma   90.00
#
_symmetry.space_group_name_H-M   'P 1'
#
loop_
_entity.id
_entity.type
_entity.pdbx_description
1 polymer ?
#
loop_
_entity_poly.entity_id
_entity_poly.type
_entity_poly.pdbx_seq_one_letter_code
_entity_poly.pdbx_strand_id
1 'polypeptide(L)'
;MRPISTKTGRFPALSIQFRIETILSASTLPTFSTDPFPCKPRYLLEIGCGVGNAALPLLESNTNLHIIAVDFAPTAIELFKKQSHFEETRCTLSLCDVTKDDLAPLLPSVCIGVDYALVLFCLSGIHPSKMDAVARNIFNATRPEGKLFLRDYGRYDQAQLRFKAGHKLEENFYARGDNTRAYYFTTDEIKRIFEQAGFHQVENKYIRRQYINRKQHIVRYRVWVHAVFQKPPIHSNLQ
;
A
#
# COMPACT_ATOMS: atom_id res chain seq x y z
N MET A 1 -12.12 37.00 -7.31
CA MET A 1 -11.87 35.59 -6.93
C MET A 1 -12.32 34.69 -8.08
N ARG A 2 -11.41 34.03 -8.77
CA ARG A 2 -11.73 33.05 -9.85
C ARG A 2 -11.75 31.66 -9.23
N PRO A 3 -12.70 30.78 -9.59
CA PRO A 3 -12.76 29.43 -9.05
C PRO A 3 -11.58 28.60 -9.54
N ILE A 4 -10.96 27.86 -8.65
CA ILE A 4 -9.85 26.95 -8.91
C ILE A 4 -10.43 25.73 -9.64
N SER A 5 -10.07 25.57 -10.91
CA SER A 5 -10.39 24.39 -11.72
C SER A 5 -9.66 23.17 -11.15
N THR A 6 -10.40 22.25 -10.57
CA THR A 6 -9.92 20.92 -10.19
C THR A 6 -9.71 20.08 -11.45
N LYS A 7 -8.53 20.13 -12.04
CA LYS A 7 -8.10 19.13 -13.02
C LYS A 7 -7.80 17.84 -12.28
N THR A 8 -8.78 16.97 -12.15
CA THR A 8 -8.61 15.57 -11.82
C THR A 8 -7.74 14.93 -12.90
N GLY A 9 -6.46 14.75 -12.59
CA GLY A 9 -5.54 14.03 -13.45
C GLY A 9 -5.98 12.57 -13.57
N ARG A 10 -6.73 12.24 -14.62
CA ARG A 10 -7.02 10.86 -15.00
C ARG A 10 -5.69 10.18 -15.34
N PHE A 11 -5.16 9.40 -14.42
CA PHE A 11 -4.21 8.35 -14.77
C PHE A 11 -4.98 7.28 -15.54
N PRO A 12 -4.53 6.84 -16.71
CA PRO A 12 -5.26 5.84 -17.49
C PRO A 12 -5.36 4.53 -16.67
N ALA A 13 -6.57 3.98 -16.59
CA ALA A 13 -6.91 2.77 -15.85
C ALA A 13 -5.98 1.58 -16.17
N LEU A 14 -5.53 1.45 -17.40
CA LEU A 14 -4.53 0.47 -17.86
C LEU A 14 -3.20 0.51 -17.07
N SER A 15 -2.79 1.67 -16.54
CA SER A 15 -1.54 1.77 -15.76
C SER A 15 -1.70 1.24 -14.34
N ILE A 16 -2.90 1.22 -13.81
CA ILE A 16 -3.21 0.80 -12.44
C ILE A 16 -3.41 -0.72 -12.40
N GLN A 17 -4.16 -1.27 -13.34
CA GLN A 17 -4.36 -2.71 -13.49
C GLN A 17 -3.03 -3.43 -13.73
N PHE A 18 -2.17 -2.89 -14.59
CA PHE A 18 -0.82 -3.40 -14.79
C PHE A 18 0.07 -3.29 -13.54
N ARG A 19 -0.16 -2.29 -12.67
CA ARG A 19 0.52 -2.14 -11.38
C ARG A 19 0.11 -3.24 -10.39
N ILE A 20 -1.17 -3.56 -10.33
CA ILE A 20 -1.73 -4.60 -9.47
C ILE A 20 -1.31 -5.98 -9.97
N GLU A 21 -1.46 -6.26 -11.24
CA GLU A 21 -1.02 -7.51 -11.86
C GLU A 21 0.48 -7.76 -11.64
N THR A 22 1.33 -6.72 -11.70
CA THR A 22 2.76 -6.85 -11.44
C THR A 22 3.06 -7.05 -9.94
N ILE A 23 2.19 -6.60 -9.04
CA ILE A 23 2.29 -6.88 -7.59
C ILE A 23 1.76 -8.29 -7.31
N LEU A 24 0.73 -8.72 -8.03
CA LEU A 24 0.02 -9.99 -7.84
C LEU A 24 0.57 -11.13 -8.72
N SER A 25 1.18 -10.82 -9.88
CA SER A 25 1.51 -11.79 -10.93
C SER A 25 2.79 -12.57 -10.72
N ALA A 26 3.62 -12.21 -9.78
CA ALA A 26 4.84 -12.95 -9.55
C ALA A 26 4.78 -13.67 -8.20
N SER A 27 4.25 -14.87 -8.16
CA SER A 27 4.53 -15.90 -7.14
C SER A 27 4.34 -15.55 -5.66
N THR A 28 3.81 -14.38 -5.29
CA THR A 28 3.84 -13.88 -3.91
C THR A 28 2.49 -13.64 -3.26
N LEU A 29 1.42 -13.32 -4.00
CA LEU A 29 0.10 -13.67 -3.48
C LEU A 29 -0.09 -15.15 -3.79
N PRO A 30 -0.39 -16.00 -2.83
CA PRO A 30 -0.85 -17.34 -3.17
C PRO A 30 -1.94 -17.13 -4.21
N THR A 31 -1.80 -17.75 -5.39
CA THR A 31 -2.97 -18.06 -6.20
C THR A 31 -3.95 -18.59 -5.19
N PHE A 32 -5.01 -17.80 -4.88
CA PHE A 32 -6.00 -18.23 -3.91
C PHE A 32 -6.51 -19.55 -4.45
N SER A 33 -5.89 -20.61 -3.94
CA SER A 33 -6.02 -21.97 -4.36
C SER A 33 -7.51 -22.24 -4.56
N THR A 34 -7.85 -22.88 -5.64
CA THR A 34 -9.08 -23.64 -5.80
C THR A 34 -9.08 -24.78 -4.78
N ASP A 35 -9.01 -24.42 -3.50
CA ASP A 35 -9.13 -25.35 -2.38
C ASP A 35 -10.57 -25.87 -2.40
N PRO A 36 -10.79 -27.19 -2.52
CA PRO A 36 -12.14 -27.76 -2.67
C PRO A 36 -13.01 -27.63 -1.42
N PHE A 37 -12.49 -27.06 -0.33
CA PHE A 37 -13.26 -26.74 0.87
C PHE A 37 -13.66 -25.26 0.87
N PRO A 38 -14.88 -24.89 1.35
CA PRO A 38 -15.28 -23.50 1.47
C PRO A 38 -14.29 -22.82 2.43
N CYS A 39 -13.30 -22.16 1.85
CA CYS A 39 -12.22 -21.52 2.57
C CYS A 39 -12.81 -20.47 3.50
N LYS A 40 -12.32 -20.46 4.75
CA LYS A 40 -12.57 -19.36 5.68
C LYS A 40 -12.27 -18.02 4.97
N PRO A 41 -13.08 -16.98 5.18
CA PRO A 41 -12.80 -15.68 4.60
C PRO A 41 -11.38 -15.24 4.95
N ARG A 42 -10.68 -14.64 3.98
CA ARG A 42 -9.37 -14.05 4.15
C ARG A 42 -9.53 -12.55 4.30
N TYR A 43 -8.78 -11.96 5.22
CA TYR A 43 -8.85 -10.54 5.50
C TYR A 43 -7.59 -9.84 5.04
N LEU A 44 -7.78 -8.74 4.29
CA LEU A 44 -6.72 -7.86 3.83
C LEU A 44 -6.95 -6.45 4.38
N LEU A 45 -5.91 -5.86 4.97
CA LEU A 45 -5.88 -4.47 5.40
C LEU A 45 -5.09 -3.65 4.37
N GLU A 46 -5.75 -2.73 3.68
CA GLU A 46 -5.08 -1.77 2.78
C GLU A 46 -4.88 -0.44 3.48
N ILE A 47 -3.62 -0.02 3.62
CA ILE A 47 -3.22 1.27 4.20
C ILE A 47 -3.06 2.31 3.09
N GLY A 48 -3.79 3.43 3.21
CA GLY A 48 -3.79 4.48 2.18
C GLY A 48 -4.51 4.02 0.91
N CYS A 49 -5.74 3.53 1.06
CA CYS A 49 -6.52 2.93 -0.03
C CYS A 49 -6.91 3.92 -1.14
N GLY A 50 -6.87 5.23 -0.85
CA GLY A 50 -7.29 6.26 -1.79
C GLY A 50 -8.73 6.02 -2.28
N VAL A 51 -8.90 5.93 -3.58
CA VAL A 51 -10.20 5.71 -4.22
C VAL A 51 -10.45 4.24 -4.60
N GLY A 52 -9.71 3.29 -4.00
CA GLY A 52 -9.93 1.85 -4.20
C GLY A 52 -9.22 1.24 -5.40
N ASN A 53 -8.19 1.88 -5.90
CA ASN A 53 -7.48 1.44 -7.12
C ASN A 53 -6.84 0.03 -6.99
N ALA A 54 -6.54 -0.44 -5.78
CA ALA A 54 -6.04 -1.78 -5.55
C ALA A 54 -7.12 -2.71 -4.96
N ALA A 55 -7.90 -2.22 -3.99
CA ALA A 55 -8.95 -3.01 -3.36
C ALA A 55 -9.99 -3.56 -4.35
N LEU A 56 -10.51 -2.71 -5.25
CA LEU A 56 -11.58 -3.13 -6.16
C LEU A 56 -11.17 -4.30 -7.09
N PRO A 57 -10.04 -4.23 -7.82
CA PRO A 57 -9.60 -5.37 -8.63
C PRO A 57 -9.27 -6.63 -7.81
N LEU A 58 -8.84 -6.46 -6.55
CA LEU A 58 -8.61 -7.59 -5.65
C LEU A 58 -9.91 -8.29 -5.26
N LEU A 59 -10.97 -7.52 -4.97
CA LEU A 59 -12.31 -8.04 -4.67
C LEU A 59 -12.91 -8.75 -5.87
N GLU A 60 -12.77 -8.19 -7.08
CA GLU A 60 -13.25 -8.81 -8.32
C GLU A 60 -12.57 -10.16 -8.60
N SER A 61 -11.28 -10.26 -8.33
CA SER A 61 -10.50 -11.47 -8.62
C SER A 61 -10.56 -12.54 -7.52
N ASN A 62 -11.10 -12.21 -6.33
CA ASN A 62 -11.04 -13.08 -5.15
C ASN A 62 -12.36 -13.05 -4.37
N THR A 63 -13.20 -14.06 -4.55
CA THR A 63 -14.53 -14.13 -3.94
C THR A 63 -14.52 -14.29 -2.41
N ASN A 64 -13.47 -14.90 -1.85
CA ASN A 64 -13.32 -15.16 -0.41
C ASN A 64 -12.52 -14.06 0.32
N LEU A 65 -12.19 -12.97 -0.37
CA LEU A 65 -11.42 -11.86 0.21
C LEU A 65 -12.37 -10.82 0.80
N HIS A 66 -12.10 -10.44 2.05
CA HIS A 66 -12.68 -9.27 2.71
C HIS A 66 -11.60 -8.22 2.90
N ILE A 67 -11.88 -6.98 2.54
CA ILE A 67 -10.91 -5.88 2.63
C ILE A 67 -11.35 -4.88 3.69
N ILE A 68 -10.43 -4.55 4.59
CA ILE A 68 -10.50 -3.39 5.47
C ILE A 68 -9.60 -2.33 4.83
N ALA A 69 -10.18 -1.29 4.26
CA ALA A 69 -9.45 -0.26 3.55
C ALA A 69 -9.50 1.06 4.33
N VAL A 70 -8.33 1.61 4.63
CA VAL A 70 -8.20 2.83 5.43
C VAL A 70 -7.47 3.93 4.67
N ASP A 71 -7.96 5.16 4.84
CA ASP A 71 -7.28 6.36 4.35
C ASP A 71 -7.53 7.51 5.33
N PHE A 72 -6.60 8.47 5.42
CA PHE A 72 -6.74 9.64 6.27
C PHE A 72 -7.54 10.78 5.60
N ALA A 73 -7.80 10.69 4.29
CA ALA A 73 -8.49 11.70 3.50
C ALA A 73 -9.99 11.37 3.37
N PRO A 74 -10.90 12.16 3.99
CA PRO A 74 -12.34 11.92 3.91
C PRO A 74 -12.86 11.85 2.48
N THR A 75 -12.37 12.77 1.63
CA THR A 75 -12.75 12.82 0.21
C THR A 75 -12.38 11.54 -0.55
N ALA A 76 -11.25 10.91 -0.21
CA ALA A 76 -10.85 9.65 -0.83
C ALA A 76 -11.83 8.52 -0.48
N ILE A 77 -12.21 8.42 0.79
CA ILE A 77 -13.20 7.45 1.29
C ILE A 77 -14.56 7.66 0.62
N GLU A 78 -15.03 8.91 0.51
CA GLU A 78 -16.29 9.22 -0.17
C GLU A 78 -16.26 8.86 -1.66
N LEU A 79 -15.14 9.11 -2.36
CA LEU A 79 -14.97 8.76 -3.76
C LEU A 79 -14.88 7.24 -3.95
N PHE A 80 -14.27 6.53 -3.01
CA PHE A 80 -14.20 5.08 -3.05
C PHE A 80 -15.61 4.46 -2.95
N LYS A 81 -16.44 4.91 -1.99
CA LYS A 81 -17.84 4.46 -1.84
C LYS A 81 -18.68 4.64 -3.10
N LYS A 82 -18.35 5.62 -3.94
CA LYS A 82 -19.06 5.91 -5.19
C LYS A 82 -18.60 5.08 -6.40
N GLN A 83 -17.61 4.22 -6.23
CA GLN A 83 -17.14 3.36 -7.31
C GLN A 83 -18.20 2.28 -7.65
N SER A 84 -18.39 2.01 -8.94
CA SER A 84 -19.42 1.09 -9.43
C SER A 84 -19.27 -0.36 -8.95
N HIS A 85 -18.06 -0.75 -8.60
CA HIS A 85 -17.72 -2.11 -8.13
C HIS A 85 -17.49 -2.18 -6.63
N PHE A 86 -17.92 -1.15 -5.88
CA PHE A 86 -17.83 -1.17 -4.42
C PHE A 86 -18.87 -2.11 -3.82
N GLU A 87 -18.41 -3.07 -3.02
CA GLU A 87 -19.25 -4.05 -2.33
C GLU A 87 -19.10 -3.90 -0.81
N GLU A 88 -20.07 -3.27 -0.17
CA GLU A 88 -20.05 -3.02 1.28
C GLU A 88 -20.00 -4.31 2.12
N THR A 89 -20.52 -5.41 1.58
CA THR A 89 -20.51 -6.71 2.27
C THR A 89 -19.11 -7.33 2.39
N ARG A 90 -18.19 -6.95 1.51
CA ARG A 90 -16.80 -7.47 1.48
C ARG A 90 -15.73 -6.39 1.61
N CYS A 91 -16.12 -5.13 1.67
CA CYS A 91 -15.17 -4.02 1.80
C CYS A 91 -15.63 -3.02 2.86
N THR A 92 -14.92 -3.00 3.97
CA THR A 92 -15.12 -2.00 5.03
C THR A 92 -14.18 -0.83 4.80
N LEU A 93 -14.74 0.39 4.72
CA LEU A 93 -13.97 1.63 4.58
C LEU A 93 -13.96 2.40 5.89
N SER A 94 -12.78 2.84 6.31
CA SER A 94 -12.63 3.62 7.53
C SER A 94 -11.72 4.83 7.32
N LEU A 95 -12.12 5.97 7.86
CA LEU A 95 -11.26 7.14 8.01
C LEU A 95 -10.27 6.87 9.14
N CYS A 96 -8.97 6.86 8.84
CA CYS A 96 -7.94 6.51 9.81
C CYS A 96 -6.61 7.20 9.48
N ASP A 97 -6.05 7.90 10.43
CA ASP A 97 -4.65 8.38 10.37
C ASP A 97 -3.75 7.31 11.01
N VAL A 98 -3.23 6.40 10.21
CA VAL A 98 -2.39 5.27 10.66
C VAL A 98 -1.16 5.70 11.48
N THR A 99 -0.81 7.00 11.45
CA THR A 99 0.29 7.56 12.27
C THR A 99 -0.11 7.89 13.71
N LYS A 100 -1.41 7.79 14.04
CA LYS A 100 -1.98 8.16 15.35
C LYS A 100 -3.01 7.16 15.86
N ASP A 101 -3.83 6.63 14.94
CA ASP A 101 -4.97 5.78 15.28
C ASP A 101 -4.53 4.32 15.34
N ASP A 102 -5.12 3.55 16.25
CA ASP A 102 -4.93 2.11 16.32
C ASP A 102 -5.77 1.41 15.24
N LEU A 103 -5.18 0.45 14.56
CA LEU A 103 -5.83 -0.35 13.53
C LEU A 103 -6.65 -1.52 14.11
N ALA A 104 -6.34 -1.99 15.32
CA ALA A 104 -6.99 -3.14 15.92
C ALA A 104 -8.52 -2.99 16.06
N PRO A 105 -9.08 -1.83 16.46
CA PRO A 105 -10.53 -1.64 16.54
C PRO A 105 -11.26 -1.68 15.21
N LEU A 106 -10.55 -1.53 14.09
CA LEU A 106 -11.13 -1.57 12.74
C LEU A 106 -11.29 -2.99 12.20
N LEU A 107 -10.66 -3.96 12.87
CA LEU A 107 -10.71 -5.35 12.46
C LEU A 107 -12.04 -5.99 12.90
N PRO A 108 -12.62 -6.89 12.09
CA PRO A 108 -13.78 -7.66 12.52
C PRO A 108 -13.47 -8.46 13.79
N SER A 109 -14.42 -8.54 14.72
CA SER A 109 -14.27 -9.26 16.01
C SER A 109 -13.93 -10.75 15.87
N VAL A 110 -14.22 -11.33 14.71
CA VAL A 110 -13.86 -12.72 14.37
C VAL A 110 -12.40 -12.89 13.95
N CYS A 111 -11.66 -11.79 13.76
CA CYS A 111 -10.27 -11.80 13.33
C CYS A 111 -9.33 -11.62 14.52
N ILE A 112 -8.35 -12.50 14.65
CA ILE A 112 -7.18 -12.30 15.55
C ILE A 112 -6.10 -11.42 14.90
N GLY A 113 -6.37 -10.89 13.70
CA GLY A 113 -5.52 -10.09 12.85
C GLY A 113 -5.75 -10.45 11.37
N VAL A 114 -5.32 -9.57 10.47
CA VAL A 114 -5.48 -9.78 9.04
C VAL A 114 -4.48 -10.80 8.46
N ASP A 115 -4.91 -11.55 7.44
CA ASP A 115 -4.03 -12.46 6.69
C ASP A 115 -2.99 -11.69 5.89
N TYR A 116 -3.39 -10.53 5.37
CA TYR A 116 -2.58 -9.72 4.48
C TYR A 116 -2.67 -8.24 4.85
N ALA A 117 -1.55 -7.55 4.87
CA ALA A 117 -1.47 -6.10 4.89
C ALA A 117 -0.92 -5.61 3.55
N LEU A 118 -1.47 -4.54 3.01
CA LEU A 118 -1.08 -3.96 1.73
C LEU A 118 -0.75 -2.47 1.91
N VAL A 119 0.45 -2.07 1.50
CA VAL A 119 0.93 -0.69 1.57
C VAL A 119 1.47 -0.29 0.21
N LEU A 120 0.68 0.44 -0.58
CA LEU A 120 1.02 0.82 -1.95
C LEU A 120 1.13 2.33 -2.11
N PHE A 121 2.36 2.83 -2.27
CA PHE A 121 2.64 4.27 -2.47
C PHE A 121 2.03 5.17 -1.37
N CYS A 122 1.97 4.64 -0.16
CA CYS A 122 1.42 5.28 1.02
C CYS A 122 2.50 5.68 2.03
N LEU A 123 3.44 4.77 2.33
CA LEU A 123 4.48 4.99 3.34
C LEU A 123 5.33 6.22 2.99
N SER A 124 5.62 6.44 1.71
CA SER A 124 6.36 7.61 1.23
C SER A 124 5.69 8.96 1.52
N GLY A 125 4.38 8.99 1.70
CA GLY A 125 3.63 10.19 2.08
C GLY A 125 3.73 10.53 3.58
N ILE A 126 4.17 9.57 4.40
CA ILE A 126 4.29 9.69 5.84
C ILE A 126 5.65 10.30 6.21
N HIS A 127 5.66 11.17 7.23
CA HIS A 127 6.89 11.76 7.73
C HIS A 127 7.84 10.67 8.26
N PRO A 128 9.15 10.69 7.94
CA PRO A 128 10.09 9.63 8.31
C PRO A 128 10.07 9.27 9.80
N SER A 129 9.96 10.25 10.69
CA SER A 129 9.91 10.03 12.15
C SER A 129 8.70 9.21 12.62
N LYS A 130 7.68 9.00 11.78
CA LYS A 130 6.46 8.25 12.13
C LYS A 130 6.40 6.86 11.50
N MET A 131 7.29 6.56 10.56
CA MET A 131 7.24 5.31 9.79
C MET A 131 7.40 4.06 10.67
N ASP A 132 8.26 4.11 11.69
CA ASP A 132 8.47 3.00 12.63
C ASP A 132 7.20 2.73 13.48
N ALA A 133 6.47 3.79 13.86
CA ALA A 133 5.20 3.64 14.56
C ALA A 133 4.11 3.01 13.66
N VAL A 134 4.05 3.44 12.40
CA VAL A 134 3.15 2.86 11.39
C VAL A 134 3.46 1.37 11.18
N ALA A 135 4.73 1.00 11.04
CA ALA A 135 5.12 -0.39 10.87
C ALA A 135 4.69 -1.26 12.07
N ARG A 136 4.85 -0.77 13.31
CA ARG A 136 4.36 -1.45 14.53
C ARG A 136 2.84 -1.58 14.54
N ASN A 137 2.11 -0.55 14.15
CA ASN A 137 0.66 -0.58 14.08
C ASN A 137 0.16 -1.64 13.08
N ILE A 138 0.79 -1.72 11.90
CA ILE A 138 0.51 -2.77 10.91
C ILE A 138 0.87 -4.16 11.45
N PHE A 139 2.01 -4.29 12.15
CA PHE A 139 2.42 -5.55 12.75
C PHE A 139 1.37 -6.05 13.76
N ASN A 140 0.85 -5.18 14.61
CA ASN A 140 -0.16 -5.52 15.60
C ASN A 140 -1.46 -5.98 14.95
N ALA A 141 -1.87 -5.32 13.86
CA ALA A 141 -3.08 -5.67 13.11
C ALA A 141 -2.94 -6.96 12.28
N THR A 142 -1.72 -7.42 12.02
CA THR A 142 -1.45 -8.63 11.21
C THR A 142 -1.43 -9.86 12.12
N ARG A 143 -2.10 -10.96 11.71
CA ARG A 143 -2.07 -12.22 12.45
C ARG A 143 -0.68 -12.90 12.35
N PRO A 144 -0.34 -13.82 13.27
CA PRO A 144 0.83 -14.68 13.09
C PRO A 144 0.80 -15.36 11.71
N GLU A 145 1.96 -15.49 11.07
CA GLU A 145 2.16 -15.98 9.70
C GLU A 145 1.50 -15.13 8.60
N GLY A 146 0.77 -14.06 8.96
CA GLY A 146 0.24 -13.08 8.02
C GLY A 146 1.35 -12.34 7.28
N LYS A 147 1.05 -11.87 6.07
CA LYS A 147 2.04 -11.24 5.18
C LYS A 147 1.73 -9.77 4.93
N LEU A 148 2.78 -8.98 4.88
CA LEU A 148 2.74 -7.59 4.43
C LEU A 148 3.34 -7.49 3.04
N PHE A 149 2.61 -6.85 2.13
CA PHE A 149 3.07 -6.50 0.79
C PHE A 149 3.25 -5.00 0.69
N LEU A 150 4.45 -4.58 0.28
CA LEU A 150 4.80 -3.17 0.14
C LEU A 150 5.31 -2.87 -1.26
N ARG A 151 4.85 -1.76 -1.81
CA ARG A 151 5.49 -1.10 -2.95
C ARG A 151 5.48 0.39 -2.76
N ASP A 152 6.66 1.01 -2.90
CA ASP A 152 6.78 2.46 -2.79
C ASP A 152 7.96 2.99 -3.62
N TYR A 153 8.18 4.30 -3.62
CA TYR A 153 9.23 4.94 -4.41
C TYR A 153 10.62 4.57 -3.91
N GLY A 154 11.47 4.14 -4.86
CA GLY A 154 12.87 3.81 -4.60
C GLY A 154 13.80 5.00 -4.80
N ARG A 155 14.94 4.97 -4.12
CA ARG A 155 16.00 5.96 -4.22
C ARG A 155 16.49 6.10 -5.66
N TYR A 156 16.78 7.33 -6.06
CA TYR A 156 17.22 7.69 -7.42
C TYR A 156 16.18 7.46 -8.52
N ASP A 157 14.88 7.35 -8.16
CA ASP A 157 13.81 7.47 -9.15
C ASP A 157 13.94 8.79 -9.92
N GLN A 158 13.67 8.78 -11.22
CA GLN A 158 13.77 9.99 -12.04
C GLN A 158 12.92 11.16 -11.50
N ALA A 159 11.79 10.87 -10.84
CA ALA A 159 10.99 11.92 -10.21
C ALA A 159 11.74 12.56 -9.04
N GLN A 160 12.49 11.77 -8.24
CA GLN A 160 13.34 12.31 -7.17
C GLN A 160 14.39 13.28 -7.72
N LEU A 161 15.10 12.84 -8.78
CA LEU A 161 16.20 13.61 -9.36
C LEU A 161 15.75 14.91 -10.05
N ARG A 162 14.45 15.07 -10.30
CA ARG A 162 13.88 16.25 -10.98
C ARG A 162 13.27 17.27 -10.02
N PHE A 163 13.25 17.01 -8.72
CA PHE A 163 12.78 18.02 -7.77
C PHE A 163 13.72 19.23 -7.76
N LYS A 164 13.10 20.40 -7.79
CA LYS A 164 13.81 21.68 -7.62
C LYS A 164 14.16 21.89 -6.15
N ALA A 165 15.17 22.71 -5.87
CA ALA A 165 15.68 22.97 -4.52
C ALA A 165 14.59 23.32 -3.48
N GLY A 166 13.58 24.12 -3.84
CA GLY A 166 12.50 24.52 -2.94
C GLY A 166 11.48 23.42 -2.58
N HIS A 167 11.59 22.22 -3.15
CA HIS A 167 10.70 21.10 -2.84
C HIS A 167 11.27 20.10 -1.83
N LYS A 168 12.55 20.22 -1.49
CA LYS A 168 13.19 19.32 -0.52
C LYS A 168 12.77 19.73 0.90
N LEU A 169 12.10 18.83 1.62
CA LEU A 169 11.70 19.02 3.02
C LEU A 169 12.81 18.54 3.96
N GLU A 170 13.30 17.31 3.72
CA GLU A 170 14.39 16.66 4.43
C GLU A 170 15.19 15.81 3.46
N GLU A 171 16.19 15.11 3.95
CA GLU A 171 16.93 14.18 3.10
C GLU A 171 16.00 13.11 2.55
N ASN A 172 15.99 12.98 1.21
CA ASN A 172 15.13 12.03 0.46
C ASN A 172 13.62 12.22 0.63
N PHE A 173 13.17 13.31 1.26
CA PHE A 173 11.77 13.64 1.51
C PHE A 173 11.41 14.98 0.83
N TYR A 174 10.36 14.97 0.01
CA TYR A 174 10.03 16.08 -0.88
C TYR A 174 8.54 16.40 -0.86
N ALA A 175 8.21 17.70 -0.98
CA ALA A 175 6.86 18.18 -1.26
C ALA A 175 6.59 18.14 -2.77
N ARG A 176 5.42 17.61 -3.15
CA ARG A 176 4.94 17.60 -4.53
C ARG A 176 4.08 18.82 -4.83
N GLY A 177 3.88 19.11 -6.12
CA GLY A 177 3.04 20.23 -6.56
C GLY A 177 1.55 20.08 -6.27
N ASP A 178 1.09 18.91 -5.91
CA ASP A 178 -0.28 18.58 -5.49
C ASP A 178 -0.47 18.59 -3.96
N ASN A 179 0.49 19.16 -3.21
CA ASN A 179 0.56 19.19 -1.75
C ASN A 179 0.71 17.81 -1.08
N THR A 180 0.97 16.76 -1.80
CA THR A 180 1.37 15.48 -1.23
C THR A 180 2.89 15.46 -0.97
N ARG A 181 3.34 14.45 -0.26
CA ARG A 181 4.76 14.26 0.05
C ARG A 181 5.25 12.96 -0.58
N ALA A 182 6.57 12.86 -0.79
CA ALA A 182 7.19 11.63 -1.24
C ALA A 182 8.56 11.46 -0.62
N TYR A 183 8.73 10.37 0.12
CA TYR A 183 10.00 9.83 0.52
C TYR A 183 10.49 8.80 -0.51
N TYR A 184 11.79 8.71 -0.70
CA TYR A 184 12.40 7.75 -1.64
C TYR A 184 13.29 6.79 -0.86
N PHE A 185 12.89 5.53 -0.82
CA PHE A 185 13.47 4.49 0.02
C PHE A 185 14.66 3.78 -0.61
N THR A 186 15.57 3.33 0.25
CA THR A 186 16.43 2.19 -0.06
C THR A 186 15.78 0.89 0.40
N THR A 187 16.25 -0.24 -0.12
CA THR A 187 15.82 -1.56 0.37
C THR A 187 16.21 -1.76 1.84
N ASP A 188 17.37 -1.25 2.26
CA ASP A 188 17.84 -1.38 3.64
C ASP A 188 17.00 -0.58 4.63
N GLU A 189 16.53 0.62 4.23
CA GLU A 189 15.60 1.41 5.06
C GLU A 189 14.26 0.68 5.25
N ILE A 190 13.68 0.12 4.19
CA ILE A 190 12.45 -0.66 4.27
C ILE A 190 12.65 -1.90 5.15
N LYS A 191 13.77 -2.63 4.97
CA LYS A 191 14.13 -3.75 5.83
C LYS A 191 14.17 -3.33 7.29
N ARG A 192 14.94 -2.30 7.62
CA ARG A 192 15.08 -1.78 8.99
C ARG A 192 13.72 -1.45 9.62
N ILE A 193 12.87 -0.68 8.93
CA ILE A 193 11.57 -0.23 9.43
C ILE A 193 10.69 -1.42 9.84
N PHE A 194 10.57 -2.42 8.98
CA PHE A 194 9.66 -3.53 9.21
C PHE A 194 10.26 -4.65 10.09
N GLU A 195 11.57 -4.89 10.03
CA GLU A 195 12.21 -5.82 10.97
C GLU A 195 12.23 -5.29 12.40
N GLN A 196 12.40 -3.97 12.60
CA GLN A 196 12.27 -3.37 13.93
C GLN A 196 10.84 -3.44 14.49
N ALA A 197 9.83 -3.53 13.63
CA ALA A 197 8.45 -3.80 14.06
C ALA A 197 8.19 -5.27 14.42
N GLY A 198 9.09 -6.19 14.07
CA GLY A 198 9.00 -7.61 14.38
C GLY A 198 8.70 -8.51 13.16
N PHE A 199 8.57 -7.97 11.97
CA PHE A 199 8.40 -8.76 10.76
C PHE A 199 9.71 -9.42 10.32
N HIS A 200 9.61 -10.58 9.64
CA HIS A 200 10.72 -11.19 8.91
C HIS A 200 10.63 -10.85 7.43
N GLN A 201 11.75 -10.47 6.83
CA GLN A 201 11.83 -10.19 5.40
C GLN A 201 11.75 -11.50 4.59
N VAL A 202 10.80 -11.57 3.66
CA VAL A 202 10.67 -12.65 2.67
C VAL A 202 11.29 -12.23 1.34
N GLU A 203 10.97 -11.03 0.88
CA GLU A 203 11.49 -10.46 -0.35
C GLU A 203 11.70 -8.96 -0.18
N ASN A 204 12.77 -8.41 -0.78
CA ASN A 204 13.00 -6.97 -0.79
C ASN A 204 13.95 -6.61 -1.93
N LYS A 205 13.46 -5.89 -2.92
CA LYS A 205 14.22 -5.59 -4.13
C LYS A 205 13.78 -4.29 -4.79
N TYR A 206 14.66 -3.73 -5.59
CA TYR A 206 14.31 -2.65 -6.52
C TYR A 206 13.61 -3.19 -7.76
N ILE A 207 12.51 -2.54 -8.14
CA ILE A 207 11.84 -2.69 -9.43
C ILE A 207 12.19 -1.48 -10.28
N ARG A 208 12.87 -1.69 -11.39
CA ARG A 208 13.18 -0.64 -12.36
C ARG A 208 12.31 -0.80 -13.58
N ARG A 209 11.67 0.30 -14.01
CA ARG A 209 10.78 0.33 -15.19
C ARG A 209 11.09 1.53 -16.06
N GLN A 210 11.00 1.32 -17.35
CA GLN A 210 11.09 2.37 -18.36
C GLN A 210 9.70 2.57 -18.98
N TYR A 211 9.19 3.79 -18.92
CA TYR A 211 7.94 4.18 -19.55
C TYR A 211 8.23 5.08 -20.73
N ILE A 212 7.70 4.73 -21.91
CA ILE A 212 7.86 5.51 -23.12
C ILE A 212 6.53 6.15 -23.46
N ASN A 213 6.46 7.48 -23.38
CA ASN A 213 5.34 8.23 -23.94
C ASN A 213 5.62 8.52 -25.40
N ARG A 214 5.08 7.69 -26.29
CA ARG A 214 5.32 7.80 -27.75
C ARG A 214 4.80 9.11 -28.34
N LYS A 215 3.72 9.69 -27.79
CA LYS A 215 3.16 10.96 -28.27
C LYS A 215 4.03 12.17 -27.94
N GLN A 216 4.76 12.12 -26.86
CA GLN A 216 5.60 13.23 -26.39
C GLN A 216 7.10 12.93 -26.54
N HIS A 217 7.48 11.77 -27.09
CA HIS A 217 8.87 11.31 -27.20
C HIS A 217 9.65 11.37 -25.86
N ILE A 218 8.95 11.14 -24.75
CA ILE A 218 9.53 11.19 -23.41
C ILE A 218 9.73 9.77 -22.90
N VAL A 219 10.96 9.49 -22.45
CA VAL A 219 11.29 8.29 -21.71
C VAL A 219 11.39 8.64 -20.24
N ARG A 220 10.73 7.86 -19.39
CA ARG A 220 10.74 8.02 -17.94
C ARG A 220 11.26 6.75 -17.27
N TYR A 221 12.27 6.90 -16.45
CA TYR A 221 12.83 5.81 -15.65
C TYR A 221 12.24 5.89 -14.25
N ARG A 222 11.65 4.78 -13.81
CA ARG A 222 11.06 4.67 -12.48
C ARG A 222 11.80 3.63 -11.67
N VAL A 223 12.00 3.93 -10.41
CA VAL A 223 12.57 3.02 -9.43
C VAL A 223 11.60 2.90 -8.28
N TRP A 224 11.22 1.66 -7.96
CA TRP A 224 10.38 1.35 -6.81
C TRP A 224 11.08 0.33 -5.93
N VAL A 225 10.77 0.35 -4.64
CA VAL A 225 11.04 -0.78 -3.75
C VAL A 225 9.81 -1.67 -3.75
N HIS A 226 10.02 -2.96 -3.87
CA HIS A 226 9.02 -4.01 -3.66
C HIS A 226 9.51 -4.89 -2.52
N ALA A 227 8.68 -5.08 -1.51
CA ALA A 227 9.03 -5.91 -0.38
C ALA A 227 7.85 -6.76 0.08
N VAL A 228 8.16 -7.94 0.58
CA VAL A 228 7.24 -8.85 1.26
C VAL A 228 7.85 -9.20 2.59
N PHE A 229 7.04 -9.04 3.63
CA PHE A 229 7.40 -9.42 4.99
C PHE A 229 6.37 -10.40 5.54
N GLN A 230 6.75 -11.18 6.53
CA GLN A 230 5.88 -12.11 7.22
C GLN A 230 5.99 -11.91 8.73
N LYS A 231 4.84 -11.88 9.41
CA LYS A 231 4.82 -11.92 10.87
C LYS A 231 5.20 -13.34 11.33
N PRO A 232 6.15 -13.48 12.27
CA PRO A 232 6.53 -14.81 12.77
C PRO A 232 5.33 -15.56 13.38
N PRO A 233 5.37 -16.90 13.41
CA PRO A 233 4.41 -17.67 14.16
C PRO A 233 4.53 -17.36 15.67
N ILE A 234 3.45 -17.56 16.41
CA ILE A 234 3.54 -17.56 17.87
C ILE A 234 4.30 -18.84 18.26
N HIS A 235 5.53 -18.70 18.75
CA HIS A 235 6.17 -19.83 19.40
C HIS A 235 5.37 -20.11 20.69
N SER A 236 4.62 -21.20 20.70
CA SER A 236 4.13 -21.78 21.94
C SER A 236 5.38 -22.25 22.73
N ASN A 237 5.86 -21.40 23.64
CA ASN A 237 6.76 -21.88 24.69
C ASN A 237 5.94 -22.81 25.60
N LEU A 238 5.70 -24.04 25.13
CA LEU A 238 5.36 -25.16 25.96
C LEU A 238 6.69 -25.65 26.55
N GLN A 239 7.07 -25.11 27.68
CA GLN A 239 7.91 -25.76 28.68
C GLN A 239 7.06 -26.10 29.89
#